data_ac08c97a2f691ad2d8fc4ea9420429b1
#
_entry.id   ac08c97a2f691ad2d8fc4ea9420429b1
#
_cell.length_a   1.000
_cell.length_b   1.000
_cell.length_c   1.000
_cell.angle_alpha   90.00
_cell.angle_beta   90.00
_cell.angle_gamma   90.00
#
_symmetry.space_group_name_H-M   'P 1'
#
loop_
_entity.id
_entity.type
_entity.pdbx_description
1 polymer ?
#
loop_
_entity_poly.entity_id
_entity_poly.type
_entity_poly.pdbx_seq_one_letter_code
_entity_poly.pdbx_strand_id
1 'polypeptide(L)'
;MKQKYIYILIFMLCNMLTANAQNQLNNRYGSSASGMSMGQHDRNGNPIDTTAVTDASTIPIGLYSWKVTKRLGNIVPIPVDTLQTGFQNSNDTGGPTGQYNYLGNLGSPRMSRIFFDRREESQFFFTDPYDFTVLRPQDVIFTNTLSPFTNLTYYKSFNSRDSEERFKSYFAINANKRLGFGFYIDYLYGRGLYNNQSTAFFNGGLFSSYRGDKYNMHFIFNNDNLKMRENGGITDDRYITDPLDMAEGKKQYSSTDIPTLFNKVWNHNTSNHVFLTHRYNVGFYKERQDSVSKDSIRIIEDFIPVTSFIHTLELDLNGRKYITQDNAQNQEYFENTFFGNDSIDNDKRTSIRNTFGISLLEGFNKWAKAGLTAFATHEYRDFTLPDSTDTGKRIARHYKENVFYVGGELIKKQGKLLHYNVLGEIAVAGEDAGQFRVEGNGDLNFKLLGDSVRLEANAYVKNLNPVFFYRHFHSKHYWWDNQDMSKIMRTRIEGKLRFQRLGTTLRAGVENIKNYTYLDNTSIPVTNNSGHVISYKNNATVKQHSGNIQVFTAILVLIPGIWDGTVGHS
;
A
#
# COMPACT_ATOMS: atom_id res chain seq x y z
N MET A 1 14.51 25.89 -3.14
CA MET A 1 15.38 26.12 -1.97
C MET A 1 14.68 25.88 -0.63
N LYS A 2 13.45 26.36 -0.39
CA LYS A 2 12.76 26.22 0.92
C LYS A 2 12.50 24.79 1.39
N GLN A 3 12.24 23.85 0.49
CA GLN A 3 12.00 22.44 0.85
C GLN A 3 13.24 21.71 1.41
N LYS A 4 14.43 22.01 0.93
CA LYS A 4 15.68 21.38 1.42
C LYS A 4 15.96 21.69 2.90
N TYR A 5 15.64 22.90 3.35
CA TYR A 5 15.86 23.31 4.75
C TYR A 5 14.88 22.66 5.72
N ILE A 6 13.66 22.35 5.27
CA ILE A 6 12.66 21.63 6.09
C ILE A 6 13.15 20.20 6.36
N TYR A 7 13.71 19.51 5.38
CA TYR A 7 14.26 18.15 5.56
C TYR A 7 15.48 18.15 6.50
N ILE A 8 16.36 19.16 6.39
CA ILE A 8 17.51 19.30 7.28
C ILE A 8 17.04 19.60 8.71
N LEU A 9 16.02 20.44 8.88
CA LEU A 9 15.47 20.76 10.19
C LEU A 9 14.82 19.56 10.86
N ILE A 10 14.05 18.76 10.10
CA ILE A 10 13.44 17.50 10.58
C ILE A 10 14.54 16.51 10.97
N PHE A 11 15.59 16.37 10.15
CA PHE A 11 16.73 15.50 10.44
C PHE A 11 17.49 15.95 11.69
N MET A 12 17.71 17.25 11.89
CA MET A 12 18.32 17.79 13.12
C MET A 12 17.44 17.58 14.34
N LEU A 13 16.12 17.77 14.22
CA LEU A 13 15.17 17.53 15.31
C LEU A 13 15.14 16.05 15.73
N CYS A 14 15.19 15.11 14.78
CA CYS A 14 15.30 13.69 15.07
C CYS A 14 16.60 13.34 15.80
N ASN A 15 17.74 13.94 15.42
CA ASN A 15 19.00 13.72 16.10
C ASN A 15 19.01 14.28 17.53
N MET A 16 18.38 15.44 17.78
CA MET A 16 18.25 16.00 19.14
C MET A 16 17.37 15.12 20.05
N LEU A 17 16.30 14.52 19.49
CA LEU A 17 15.42 13.62 20.25
C LEU A 17 16.11 12.30 20.59
N THR A 18 16.93 11.77 19.69
CA THR A 18 17.70 10.54 19.96
C THR A 18 18.79 10.75 21.01
N ALA A 19 19.48 11.89 21.00
CA ALA A 19 20.51 12.23 21.99
C ALA A 19 19.90 12.37 23.40
N ASN A 20 18.73 12.99 23.53
CA ASN A 20 18.04 13.10 24.81
C ASN A 20 17.47 11.76 25.31
N ALA A 21 16.99 10.89 24.42
CA ALA A 21 16.51 9.56 24.77
C ALA A 21 17.68 8.65 25.27
N GLN A 22 18.85 8.73 24.64
CA GLN A 22 20.03 8.01 25.06
C GLN A 22 20.55 8.46 26.45
N ASN A 23 20.52 9.75 26.74
CA ASN A 23 20.88 10.27 28.06
C ASN A 23 19.91 9.85 29.17
N GLN A 24 18.63 9.74 28.90
CA GLN A 24 17.65 9.20 29.87
C GLN A 24 17.76 7.69 30.06
N LEU A 25 18.16 6.93 29.03
CA LEU A 25 18.42 5.50 29.11
C LEU A 25 19.67 5.20 29.93
N ASN A 26 20.75 5.93 29.72
CA ASN A 26 21.99 5.78 30.49
C ASN A 26 21.82 6.04 32.00
N ASN A 27 20.89 6.93 32.38
CA ASN A 27 20.57 7.19 33.79
C ASN A 27 19.61 6.16 34.41
N ARG A 28 18.92 5.35 33.64
CA ARG A 28 18.03 4.27 34.14
C ARG A 28 18.68 2.88 34.19
N TYR A 29 19.72 2.66 33.44
CA TYR A 29 20.46 1.39 33.37
C TYR A 29 21.93 1.57 33.74
N GLY A 30 22.16 2.25 34.87
CA GLY A 30 23.45 2.25 35.52
C GLY A 30 23.80 0.86 36.08
N SER A 31 24.84 0.26 35.50
CA SER A 31 25.63 -0.85 36.02
C SER A 31 24.91 -2.17 36.34
N SER A 32 24.95 -3.11 35.41
CA SER A 32 25.53 -4.45 35.66
C SER A 32 25.62 -5.24 34.34
N ALA A 33 26.70 -5.00 33.62
CA ALA A 33 27.19 -5.94 32.63
C ALA A 33 28.29 -6.78 33.31
N SER A 34 27.92 -7.92 33.81
CA SER A 34 28.88 -9.04 34.02
C SER A 34 28.12 -10.32 33.69
N GLY A 35 28.62 -10.99 32.66
CA GLY A 35 28.05 -12.21 32.13
C GLY A 35 28.00 -13.34 33.15
N MET A 36 26.99 -14.16 32.97
CA MET A 36 27.02 -15.60 33.08
C MET A 36 25.64 -16.12 32.67
N SER A 37 25.62 -16.93 31.64
CA SER A 37 24.52 -17.80 31.27
C SER A 37 24.18 -18.68 32.48
N MET A 38 23.14 -18.33 33.21
CA MET A 38 22.48 -19.25 34.11
C MET A 38 21.15 -19.67 33.46
N GLY A 39 20.99 -21.00 33.30
CA GLY A 39 19.76 -21.61 32.85
C GLY A 39 18.58 -21.07 33.67
N GLN A 40 17.53 -20.65 32.97
CA GLN A 40 16.30 -20.21 33.60
C GLN A 40 15.60 -21.42 34.24
N HIS A 41 15.35 -21.34 35.53
CA HIS A 41 14.55 -22.28 36.28
C HIS A 41 13.21 -21.65 36.60
N ASP A 42 12.15 -22.46 36.65
CA ASP A 42 10.84 -22.01 37.11
C ASP A 42 10.90 -21.69 38.63
N ARG A 43 9.82 -21.11 39.17
CA ARG A 43 9.72 -20.77 40.61
C ARG A 43 9.85 -21.98 41.56
N ASN A 44 9.82 -23.20 41.03
CA ASN A 44 9.92 -24.46 41.75
C ASN A 44 11.28 -25.13 41.58
N GLY A 45 12.26 -24.47 40.91
CA GLY A 45 13.62 -24.96 40.71
C GLY A 45 13.78 -26.00 39.61
N ASN A 46 12.74 -26.24 38.78
CA ASN A 46 12.85 -27.15 37.64
C ASN A 46 13.47 -26.44 36.44
N PRO A 47 14.35 -27.08 35.68
CA PRO A 47 14.85 -26.51 34.43
C PRO A 47 13.67 -26.31 33.47
N ILE A 48 13.53 -25.09 32.95
CA ILE A 48 12.57 -24.81 31.90
C ILE A 48 13.03 -25.53 30.65
N ASP A 49 12.20 -26.41 30.12
CA ASP A 49 12.49 -27.10 28.86
C ASP A 49 12.52 -26.08 27.72
N THR A 50 13.73 -25.71 27.30
CA THR A 50 13.98 -24.73 26.24
C THR A 50 13.76 -25.31 24.85
N THR A 51 13.46 -26.59 24.70
CA THR A 51 13.23 -27.24 23.41
C THR A 51 11.84 -27.00 22.83
N ALA A 52 10.89 -26.44 23.61
CA ALA A 52 9.54 -26.06 23.16
C ALA A 52 9.38 -24.58 22.82
N VAL A 53 10.46 -23.79 22.84
CA VAL A 53 10.42 -22.35 22.56
C VAL A 53 10.60 -22.12 21.06
N THR A 54 9.60 -22.44 20.31
CA THR A 54 9.45 -21.97 18.94
C THR A 54 9.14 -20.46 18.96
N ASP A 55 10.01 -19.69 18.31
CA ASP A 55 9.84 -18.31 17.77
C ASP A 55 9.22 -17.18 18.64
N ALA A 56 8.41 -17.46 19.65
CA ALA A 56 7.82 -16.45 20.52
C ALA A 56 8.83 -15.79 21.48
N SER A 57 9.98 -16.42 21.72
CA SER A 57 11.01 -15.94 22.65
C SER A 57 11.94 -14.86 22.05
N THR A 58 11.89 -14.65 20.74
CA THR A 58 12.72 -13.66 20.05
C THR A 58 12.11 -12.26 20.03
N ILE A 59 10.81 -12.13 20.34
CA ILE A 59 10.13 -10.84 20.36
C ILE A 59 10.32 -10.19 21.73
N PRO A 60 10.96 -9.00 21.82
CA PRO A 60 11.11 -8.29 23.09
C PRO A 60 9.78 -8.01 23.77
N ILE A 61 9.76 -8.12 25.13
CA ILE A 61 8.56 -7.80 25.92
C ILE A 61 8.10 -6.38 25.63
N GLY A 62 6.78 -6.22 25.36
CA GLY A 62 6.17 -4.93 25.08
C GLY A 62 6.31 -4.46 23.64
N LEU A 63 6.97 -5.22 22.75
CA LEU A 63 7.03 -4.95 21.34
C LEU A 63 5.82 -5.58 20.63
N TYR A 64 4.97 -4.77 20.02
CA TYR A 64 3.86 -5.21 19.18
C TYR A 64 3.50 -4.15 18.15
N SER A 65 2.92 -4.58 17.04
CA SER A 65 2.61 -3.71 15.91
C SER A 65 1.16 -3.85 15.46
N TRP A 66 0.65 -2.80 14.82
CA TRP A 66 -0.70 -2.78 14.27
C TRP A 66 -0.79 -1.84 13.07
N LYS A 67 -1.85 -2.01 12.33
CA LYS A 67 -2.33 -1.08 11.29
C LYS A 67 -3.68 -0.52 11.68
N VAL A 68 -4.16 0.48 10.95
CA VAL A 68 -5.50 1.04 11.14
C VAL A 68 -6.30 0.95 9.85
N THR A 69 -7.61 0.71 9.97
CA THR A 69 -8.50 0.69 8.81
C THR A 69 -8.74 2.11 8.30
N LYS A 70 -8.85 2.26 6.99
CA LYS A 70 -8.96 3.55 6.31
C LYS A 70 -10.21 4.35 6.74
N ARG A 71 -11.38 3.72 6.86
CA ARG A 71 -12.65 4.41 7.13
C ARG A 71 -12.81 4.86 8.57
N LEU A 72 -12.61 3.94 9.50
CA LEU A 72 -13.00 4.10 10.90
C LEU A 72 -11.81 4.02 11.87
N GLY A 73 -10.59 3.90 11.36
CA GLY A 73 -9.39 3.82 12.19
C GLY A 73 -9.39 2.63 13.17
N ASN A 74 -10.05 1.53 12.81
CA ASN A 74 -10.05 0.33 13.64
C ASN A 74 -8.67 -0.31 13.65
N ILE A 75 -8.18 -0.63 14.85
CA ILE A 75 -6.88 -1.30 15.04
C ILE A 75 -6.95 -2.74 14.52
N VAL A 76 -5.97 -3.11 13.70
CA VAL A 76 -5.73 -4.46 13.19
C VAL A 76 -4.34 -4.89 13.63
N PRO A 77 -4.21 -5.82 14.59
CA PRO A 77 -2.92 -6.33 15.02
C PRO A 77 -2.19 -7.03 13.88
N ILE A 78 -0.88 -6.84 13.81
CA ILE A 78 -0.01 -7.53 12.86
C ILE A 78 1.21 -8.08 13.60
N PRO A 79 1.83 -9.17 13.12
CA PRO A 79 3.08 -9.65 13.69
C PRO A 79 4.18 -8.60 13.48
N VAL A 80 5.09 -8.51 14.44
CA VAL A 80 6.30 -7.68 14.30
C VAL A 80 7.26 -8.41 13.39
N ASP A 81 7.81 -7.69 12.40
CA ASP A 81 8.88 -8.23 11.56
C ASP A 81 10.21 -8.16 12.32
N THR A 82 10.60 -9.31 12.87
CA THR A 82 11.90 -9.50 13.54
C THR A 82 12.80 -10.46 12.77
N LEU A 83 12.39 -10.92 11.59
CA LEU A 83 13.12 -11.89 10.78
C LEU A 83 14.31 -11.22 10.08
N GLN A 84 15.51 -11.56 10.51
CA GLN A 84 16.76 -11.12 9.86
C GLN A 84 17.03 -11.84 8.54
N THR A 85 16.39 -12.99 8.30
CA THR A 85 16.62 -13.85 7.14
C THR A 85 15.84 -13.44 5.88
N GLY A 86 14.90 -12.49 5.99
CA GLY A 86 14.08 -12.02 4.87
C GLY A 86 14.69 -10.87 4.05
N PHE A 87 15.95 -10.49 4.30
CA PHE A 87 16.57 -9.31 3.67
C PHE A 87 16.67 -9.41 2.13
N GLN A 88 16.84 -10.61 1.58
CA GLN A 88 16.88 -10.83 0.14
C GLN A 88 15.57 -10.49 -0.57
N ASN A 89 14.45 -10.49 0.14
CA ASN A 89 13.13 -10.15 -0.40
C ASN A 89 12.83 -8.64 -0.36
N SER A 90 13.74 -7.82 0.17
CA SER A 90 13.54 -6.38 0.32
C SER A 90 13.37 -5.65 -1.01
N ASN A 91 13.92 -6.19 -2.09
CA ASN A 91 13.84 -5.66 -3.45
C ASN A 91 13.06 -6.56 -4.40
N ASP A 92 12.20 -7.42 -3.87
CA ASP A 92 11.42 -8.34 -4.68
C ASP A 92 10.38 -7.58 -5.53
N THR A 93 10.76 -7.26 -6.76
CA THR A 93 9.89 -6.65 -7.76
C THR A 93 8.82 -7.63 -8.24
N GLY A 94 9.08 -8.94 -8.15
CA GLY A 94 8.14 -10.01 -8.46
C GLY A 94 7.01 -10.16 -7.43
N GLY A 95 7.08 -9.42 -6.31
CA GLY A 95 6.09 -9.46 -5.23
C GLY A 95 6.06 -10.79 -4.47
N PRO A 96 5.15 -10.93 -3.49
CA PRO A 96 5.12 -12.12 -2.62
C PRO A 96 4.85 -13.43 -3.34
N THR A 97 4.25 -13.38 -4.53
CA THR A 97 3.88 -14.56 -5.32
C THR A 97 4.83 -14.83 -6.49
N GLY A 98 5.75 -13.93 -6.80
CA GLY A 98 6.57 -13.97 -8.01
C GLY A 98 5.78 -13.78 -9.30
N GLN A 99 4.49 -13.44 -9.23
CA GLN A 99 3.56 -13.38 -10.35
C GLN A 99 3.23 -11.93 -10.74
N TYR A 100 4.27 -11.10 -10.90
CA TYR A 100 4.14 -9.73 -11.36
C TYR A 100 4.86 -9.52 -12.69
N ASN A 101 4.24 -8.75 -13.58
CA ASN A 101 4.91 -8.14 -14.72
C ASN A 101 5.48 -6.79 -14.29
N TYR A 102 6.69 -6.46 -14.72
CA TYR A 102 7.34 -5.17 -14.51
C TYR A 102 8.26 -4.84 -15.70
N LEU A 103 8.71 -3.60 -15.82
CA LEU A 103 9.47 -3.12 -16.99
C LEU A 103 10.99 -3.33 -16.89
N GLY A 104 11.45 -4.20 -16.00
CA GLY A 104 12.83 -4.70 -16.01
C GLY A 104 13.82 -3.98 -15.09
N ASN A 105 13.44 -2.90 -14.40
CA ASN A 105 14.29 -2.23 -13.42
C ASN A 105 13.58 -1.99 -12.09
N LEU A 106 14.36 -1.84 -11.04
CA LEU A 106 13.87 -1.56 -9.70
C LEU A 106 13.05 -0.26 -9.69
N GLY A 107 11.83 -0.32 -9.13
CA GLY A 107 10.91 0.82 -9.10
C GLY A 107 10.13 1.06 -10.40
N SER A 108 10.30 0.24 -11.44
CA SER A 108 9.44 0.33 -12.63
C SER A 108 7.99 -0.03 -12.32
N PRO A 109 7.02 0.46 -13.12
CA PRO A 109 5.63 0.08 -12.97
C PRO A 109 5.46 -1.43 -13.00
N ARG A 110 4.59 -1.95 -12.13
CA ARG A 110 4.30 -3.37 -12.08
C ARG A 110 2.80 -3.66 -12.00
N MET A 111 2.43 -4.85 -12.41
CA MET A 111 1.06 -5.34 -12.33
C MET A 111 1.03 -6.84 -12.02
N SER A 112 0.19 -7.27 -11.08
CA SER A 112 0.01 -8.70 -10.82
C SER A 112 -0.61 -9.42 -12.01
N ARG A 113 -0.06 -10.58 -12.38
CA ARG A 113 -0.66 -11.52 -13.35
C ARG A 113 -1.90 -12.19 -12.77
N ILE A 114 -1.95 -12.34 -11.44
CA ILE A 114 -3.10 -12.89 -10.74
C ILE A 114 -4.13 -11.77 -10.58
N PHE A 115 -5.25 -11.86 -11.29
CA PHE A 115 -6.29 -10.83 -11.30
C PHE A 115 -6.83 -10.54 -9.89
N PHE A 116 -6.97 -11.56 -9.06
CA PHE A 116 -7.47 -11.42 -7.69
C PHE A 116 -6.52 -10.67 -6.73
N ASP A 117 -5.25 -10.53 -7.09
CA ASP A 117 -4.25 -9.77 -6.32
C ASP A 117 -4.13 -8.31 -6.79
N ARG A 118 -4.80 -7.96 -7.90
CA ARG A 118 -4.84 -6.58 -8.36
C ARG A 118 -5.66 -5.73 -7.39
N ARG A 119 -5.07 -4.61 -7.00
CA ARG A 119 -5.78 -3.62 -6.17
C ARG A 119 -6.87 -2.95 -7.00
N GLU A 120 -7.89 -2.45 -6.31
CA GLU A 120 -8.89 -1.58 -6.93
C GLU A 120 -8.21 -0.27 -7.35
N GLU A 121 -8.54 0.20 -8.54
CA GLU A 121 -8.00 1.45 -9.08
C GLU A 121 -8.39 2.64 -8.20
N SER A 122 -7.41 3.49 -7.93
CA SER A 122 -7.63 4.71 -7.17
C SER A 122 -8.14 5.83 -8.07
N GLN A 123 -8.77 6.86 -7.48
CA GLN A 123 -9.17 8.05 -8.22
C GLN A 123 -7.98 8.82 -8.84
N PHE A 124 -6.73 8.48 -8.45
CA PHE A 124 -5.50 8.96 -9.06
C PHE A 124 -4.62 7.77 -9.43
N PHE A 125 -5.04 7.01 -10.43
CA PHE A 125 -4.47 5.70 -10.79
C PHE A 125 -3.00 5.76 -11.27
N PHE A 126 -2.45 6.94 -11.56
CA PHE A 126 -1.07 7.09 -12.01
C PHE A 126 -0.02 6.60 -11.01
N THR A 127 -0.38 6.50 -9.74
CA THR A 127 0.48 5.96 -8.68
C THR A 127 0.23 4.48 -8.37
N ASP A 128 -0.86 3.89 -8.87
CA ASP A 128 -1.23 2.51 -8.56
C ASP A 128 -0.20 1.46 -9.01
N PRO A 129 0.48 1.61 -10.19
CA PRO A 129 1.51 0.68 -10.61
C PRO A 129 2.78 0.67 -9.75
N TYR A 130 2.90 1.61 -8.81
CA TYR A 130 4.04 1.76 -7.90
C TYR A 130 3.71 1.28 -6.47
N ASP A 131 2.78 0.35 -6.32
CA ASP A 131 2.33 -0.22 -5.04
C ASP A 131 3.48 -0.83 -4.20
N PHE A 132 4.60 -1.09 -4.84
CA PHE A 132 5.82 -1.60 -4.25
C PHE A 132 6.55 -0.59 -3.34
N THR A 133 6.40 0.70 -3.61
CA THR A 133 7.07 1.78 -2.89
C THR A 133 6.12 2.75 -2.21
N VAL A 134 4.95 2.98 -2.80
CA VAL A 134 3.94 3.91 -2.26
C VAL A 134 3.17 3.23 -1.12
N LEU A 135 3.34 3.75 0.09
CA LEU A 135 2.58 3.30 1.25
C LEU A 135 1.28 4.09 1.37
N ARG A 136 0.16 3.36 1.30
CA ARG A 136 -1.16 3.93 1.62
C ARG A 136 -1.31 4.02 3.15
N PRO A 137 -2.19 4.88 3.70
CA PRO A 137 -2.36 5.02 5.15
C PRO A 137 -2.65 3.72 5.87
N GLN A 138 -3.47 2.84 5.27
CA GLN A 138 -3.78 1.53 5.84
C GLN A 138 -2.61 0.55 5.80
N ASP A 139 -1.53 0.86 5.08
CA ASP A 139 -0.33 0.03 5.01
C ASP A 139 0.76 0.46 6.00
N VAL A 140 0.65 1.68 6.57
CA VAL A 140 1.58 2.20 7.57
C VAL A 140 1.47 1.39 8.86
N ILE A 141 2.61 0.96 9.37
CA ILE A 141 2.72 0.16 10.58
C ILE A 141 2.96 1.10 11.76
N PHE A 142 2.19 0.91 12.82
CA PHE A 142 2.44 1.51 14.13
C PHE A 142 3.08 0.47 15.02
N THR A 143 4.06 0.87 15.82
CA THR A 143 4.78 -0.02 16.73
C THR A 143 4.79 0.56 18.12
N ASN A 144 4.41 -0.25 19.12
CA ASN A 144 4.65 0.02 20.52
C ASN A 144 5.95 -0.64 20.95
N THR A 145 6.76 0.06 21.73
CA THR A 145 8.06 -0.46 22.14
C THR A 145 8.47 0.12 23.50
N LEU A 146 9.23 -0.63 24.28
CA LEU A 146 9.82 -0.16 25.53
C LEU A 146 11.15 0.56 25.33
N SER A 147 11.84 0.24 24.24
CA SER A 147 13.09 0.89 23.78
C SER A 147 12.93 1.30 22.31
N PRO A 148 13.69 2.28 21.80
CA PRO A 148 13.60 2.65 20.39
C PRO A 148 13.73 1.43 19.48
N PHE A 149 12.82 1.28 18.53
CA PHE A 149 12.82 0.21 17.53
C PHE A 149 13.25 0.79 16.19
N THR A 150 14.27 0.19 15.59
CA THR A 150 14.79 0.61 14.29
C THR A 150 14.96 -0.61 13.38
N ASN A 151 14.47 -0.49 12.15
CA ASN A 151 14.72 -1.45 11.09
C ASN A 151 15.36 -0.70 9.90
N LEU A 152 16.59 -1.07 9.57
CA LEU A 152 17.36 -0.50 8.46
C LEU A 152 17.65 -1.59 7.44
N THR A 153 17.34 -1.32 6.18
CA THR A 153 17.66 -2.22 5.07
C THR A 153 18.36 -1.43 3.99
N TYR A 154 19.51 -1.91 3.56
CA TYR A 154 20.26 -1.35 2.45
C TYR A 154 20.59 -2.42 1.43
N TYR A 155 20.30 -2.12 0.18
CA TYR A 155 20.63 -2.95 -0.97
C TYR A 155 21.34 -2.12 -2.01
N LYS A 156 22.36 -2.71 -2.63
CA LYS A 156 23.05 -2.14 -3.77
C LYS A 156 23.53 -3.24 -4.69
N SER A 157 23.21 -3.12 -5.97
CA SER A 157 23.80 -3.95 -7.02
C SER A 157 25.24 -3.49 -7.28
N PHE A 158 26.15 -4.45 -7.40
CA PHE A 158 27.55 -4.16 -7.72
C PHE A 158 27.81 -4.01 -9.23
N ASN A 159 26.80 -4.24 -10.06
CA ASN A 159 26.92 -4.08 -11.49
C ASN A 159 26.78 -2.60 -11.87
N SER A 160 27.81 -2.02 -12.50
CA SER A 160 27.80 -0.61 -12.89
C SER A 160 26.88 -0.29 -14.07
N ARG A 161 26.48 -1.31 -14.85
CA ARG A 161 25.65 -1.12 -16.06
C ARG A 161 24.17 -1.00 -15.73
N ASP A 162 23.67 -1.80 -14.78
CA ASP A 162 22.30 -1.86 -14.31
C ASP A 162 22.23 -1.58 -12.80
N SER A 163 22.98 -0.58 -12.36
CA SER A 163 23.08 -0.21 -10.94
C SER A 163 21.71 0.05 -10.32
N GLU A 164 21.43 -0.69 -9.26
CA GLU A 164 20.25 -0.52 -8.43
C GLU A 164 20.66 -0.24 -7.00
N GLU A 165 19.93 0.62 -6.33
CA GLU A 165 20.17 0.97 -4.93
C GLU A 165 18.85 1.22 -4.23
N ARG A 166 18.70 0.70 -3.01
CA ARG A 166 17.54 0.95 -2.16
C ARG A 166 17.97 1.07 -0.71
N PHE A 167 17.47 2.10 -0.05
CA PHE A 167 17.63 2.32 1.37
C PHE A 167 16.26 2.47 2.02
N LYS A 168 15.96 1.61 2.99
CA LYS A 168 14.77 1.69 3.82
C LYS A 168 15.17 1.93 5.26
N SER A 169 14.45 2.81 5.91
CA SER A 169 14.56 3.07 7.35
C SER A 169 13.16 3.15 7.95
N TYR A 170 12.96 2.42 9.01
CA TYR A 170 11.77 2.52 9.85
C TYR A 170 12.23 2.74 11.30
N PHE A 171 11.67 3.74 11.95
CA PHE A 171 11.97 4.09 13.32
C PHE A 171 10.69 4.30 14.10
N ALA A 172 10.62 3.74 15.31
CA ALA A 172 9.51 3.92 16.23
C ALA A 172 10.00 4.06 17.66
N ILE A 173 9.38 4.94 18.42
CA ILE A 173 9.68 5.19 19.83
C ILE A 173 8.40 5.57 20.57
N ASN A 174 8.30 5.16 21.82
CA ASN A 174 7.28 5.62 22.75
C ASN A 174 7.82 6.70 23.68
N ALA A 175 7.19 7.89 23.68
CA ALA A 175 7.48 8.94 24.64
C ALA A 175 6.96 8.57 26.04
N ASN A 176 5.87 7.83 26.10
CA ASN A 176 5.29 7.26 27.33
C ASN A 176 4.41 6.05 26.98
N LYS A 177 3.73 5.46 27.98
CA LYS A 177 2.86 4.29 27.79
C LYS A 177 1.70 4.50 26.80
N ARG A 178 1.32 5.77 26.50
CA ARG A 178 0.17 6.13 25.66
C ARG A 178 0.55 6.78 24.33
N LEU A 179 1.69 7.47 24.25
CA LEU A 179 2.12 8.23 23.07
C LEU A 179 3.32 7.58 22.42
N GLY A 180 3.15 7.13 21.20
CA GLY A 180 4.21 6.66 20.31
C GLY A 180 4.27 7.50 19.05
N PHE A 181 5.46 7.60 18.44
CA PHE A 181 5.68 8.24 17.14
C PHE A 181 6.86 7.59 16.43
N GLY A 182 6.94 7.83 15.15
CA GLY A 182 8.01 7.32 14.33
C GLY A 182 8.02 7.92 12.94
N PHE A 183 8.97 7.46 12.15
CA PHE A 183 9.08 7.81 10.75
C PHE A 183 9.54 6.61 9.93
N TYR A 184 9.33 6.69 8.63
CA TYR A 184 9.94 5.79 7.67
C TYR A 184 10.45 6.56 6.45
N ILE A 185 11.47 5.98 5.81
CA ILE A 185 12.05 6.48 4.56
C ILE A 185 12.25 5.26 3.65
N ASP A 186 11.95 5.41 2.37
CA ASP A 186 12.25 4.44 1.32
C ASP A 186 12.81 5.21 0.11
N TYR A 187 14.12 5.20 -0.01
CA TYR A 187 14.84 5.73 -1.16
C TYR A 187 15.17 4.60 -2.12
N LEU A 188 14.94 4.83 -3.39
CA LEU A 188 15.18 3.84 -4.43
C LEU A 188 15.75 4.52 -5.66
N TYR A 189 16.80 3.92 -6.21
CA TYR A 189 17.35 4.26 -7.51
C TYR A 189 17.54 3.00 -8.35
N GLY A 190 17.11 3.03 -9.62
CA GLY A 190 17.37 1.99 -10.60
C GLY A 190 17.79 2.63 -11.91
N ARG A 191 18.93 2.23 -12.47
CA ARG A 191 19.40 2.74 -13.76
C ARG A 191 18.58 2.18 -14.93
N GLY A 192 18.18 0.92 -14.83
CA GLY A 192 17.53 0.18 -15.90
C GLY A 192 18.52 -0.48 -16.86
N LEU A 193 18.03 -1.48 -17.61
CA LEU A 193 18.80 -2.25 -18.57
C LEU A 193 19.04 -1.50 -19.89
N TYR A 194 18.06 -0.70 -20.30
CA TYR A 194 18.12 0.11 -21.53
C TYR A 194 18.40 1.57 -21.21
N ASN A 195 18.82 2.31 -22.23
CA ASN A 195 18.93 3.76 -22.12
C ASN A 195 17.57 4.40 -21.77
N ASN A 196 17.62 5.53 -21.07
CA ASN A 196 16.44 6.33 -20.73
C ASN A 196 15.35 5.58 -19.91
N GLN A 197 15.74 4.64 -19.04
CA GLN A 197 14.83 3.81 -18.24
C GLN A 197 14.96 4.04 -16.73
N SER A 198 15.76 4.99 -16.29
CA SER A 198 16.08 5.14 -14.86
C SER A 198 14.89 5.58 -14.02
N THR A 199 14.83 5.06 -12.80
CA THR A 199 13.91 5.42 -11.72
C THR A 199 14.66 6.06 -10.57
N ALA A 200 14.07 7.08 -9.94
CA ALA A 200 14.60 7.73 -8.75
C ALA A 200 13.43 8.14 -7.85
N PHE A 201 13.21 7.38 -6.77
CA PHE A 201 12.09 7.56 -5.86
C PHE A 201 12.58 7.95 -4.48
N PHE A 202 11.84 8.83 -3.85
CA PHE A 202 12.01 9.17 -2.45
C PHE A 202 10.64 9.24 -1.78
N ASN A 203 10.37 8.25 -0.95
CA ASN A 203 9.13 8.14 -0.21
C ASN A 203 9.45 8.21 1.28
N GLY A 204 8.59 8.84 2.04
CA GLY A 204 8.79 8.93 3.47
C GLY A 204 7.55 9.40 4.18
N GLY A 205 7.50 9.15 5.48
CA GLY A 205 6.37 9.57 6.27
C GLY A 205 6.68 9.65 7.76
N LEU A 206 5.80 10.36 8.43
CA LEU A 206 5.76 10.49 9.88
C LEU A 206 4.47 9.87 10.37
N PHE A 207 4.52 9.20 11.51
CA PHE A 207 3.34 8.66 12.15
C PHE A 207 3.38 8.87 13.65
N SER A 208 2.20 8.99 14.24
CA SER A 208 2.05 9.10 15.69
C SER A 208 0.76 8.40 16.15
N SER A 209 0.81 7.81 17.32
CA SER A 209 -0.36 7.20 17.95
C SER A 209 -0.48 7.60 19.40
N TYR A 210 -1.68 8.01 19.81
CA TYR A 210 -2.02 8.18 21.21
C TYR A 210 -3.09 7.16 21.59
N ARG A 211 -2.84 6.38 22.65
CA ARG A 211 -3.71 5.28 23.10
C ARG A 211 -4.01 5.43 24.59
N GLY A 212 -5.06 6.19 24.89
CA GLY A 212 -5.60 6.33 26.23
C GLY A 212 -6.86 5.49 26.43
N ASP A 213 -7.42 5.51 27.62
CA ASP A 213 -8.62 4.75 27.97
C ASP A 213 -9.85 5.32 27.24
N LYS A 214 -10.04 6.64 27.31
CA LYS A 214 -11.17 7.33 26.69
C LYS A 214 -10.87 7.90 25.32
N TYR A 215 -9.64 8.33 25.05
CA TYR A 215 -9.26 8.95 23.81
C TYR A 215 -8.14 8.17 23.10
N ASN A 216 -8.32 7.92 21.81
CA ASN A 216 -7.32 7.30 20.95
C ASN A 216 -7.18 8.10 19.66
N MET A 217 -5.96 8.22 19.15
CA MET A 217 -5.64 8.95 17.93
C MET A 217 -4.54 8.22 17.16
N HIS A 218 -4.65 8.24 15.83
CA HIS A 218 -3.57 7.85 14.92
C HIS A 218 -3.43 8.94 13.85
N PHE A 219 -2.21 9.37 13.66
CA PHE A 219 -1.83 10.37 12.67
C PHE A 219 -0.77 9.82 11.74
N ILE A 220 -0.90 10.10 10.45
CA ILE A 220 0.05 9.72 9.41
C ILE A 220 0.20 10.91 8.46
N PHE A 221 1.43 11.20 8.10
CA PHE A 221 1.79 12.09 7.00
C PHE A 221 2.75 11.35 6.08
N ASN A 222 2.41 11.20 4.81
CA ASN A 222 3.25 10.60 3.77
C ASN A 222 3.58 11.62 2.70
N ASN A 223 4.80 11.53 2.19
CA ASN A 223 5.25 12.23 0.99
C ASN A 223 5.92 11.23 0.06
N ASP A 224 5.37 11.07 -1.14
CA ASP A 224 5.90 10.21 -2.18
C ASP A 224 6.34 11.06 -3.37
N ASN A 225 7.53 10.82 -3.86
CA ASN A 225 8.12 11.49 -5.02
C ASN A 225 8.72 10.44 -5.94
N LEU A 226 8.06 10.19 -7.06
CA LEU A 226 8.36 9.12 -8.00
C LEU A 226 8.76 9.74 -9.34
N LYS A 227 10.05 9.74 -9.66
CA LYS A 227 10.55 10.24 -10.92
C LYS A 227 11.16 9.11 -11.73
N MET A 228 10.69 8.92 -12.97
CA MET A 228 11.26 7.95 -13.88
C MET A 228 11.43 8.52 -15.28
N ARG A 229 12.38 7.96 -16.01
CA ARG A 229 12.55 8.21 -17.43
C ARG A 229 11.72 7.23 -18.23
N GLU A 230 11.15 7.73 -19.32
CA GLU A 230 10.37 6.96 -20.27
C GLU A 230 11.19 6.82 -21.55
N ASN A 231 11.46 5.60 -21.98
CA ASN A 231 12.24 5.32 -23.18
C ASN A 231 11.36 4.98 -24.40
N GLY A 232 10.06 4.77 -24.21
CA GLY A 232 9.11 4.43 -25.28
C GLY A 232 9.29 3.04 -25.90
N GLY A 233 10.27 2.26 -25.45
CA GLY A 233 10.67 0.98 -26.04
C GLY A 233 11.90 1.09 -26.94
N ILE A 234 12.33 -0.04 -27.50
CA ILE A 234 13.43 -0.11 -28.47
C ILE A 234 12.96 0.30 -29.87
N THR A 235 13.86 0.81 -30.68
CA THR A 235 13.52 1.30 -32.03
C THR A 235 13.27 0.19 -33.04
N ASP A 236 13.85 -0.99 -32.87
CA ASP A 236 13.74 -2.13 -33.76
C ASP A 236 13.85 -3.45 -32.97
N ASP A 237 12.85 -4.32 -33.13
CA ASP A 237 12.79 -5.61 -32.44
C ASP A 237 13.92 -6.57 -32.84
N ARG A 238 14.57 -6.35 -34.00
CA ARG A 238 15.71 -7.15 -34.47
C ARG A 238 16.92 -7.06 -33.54
N TYR A 239 17.04 -6.03 -32.73
CA TYR A 239 18.06 -5.99 -31.68
C TYR A 239 17.92 -7.14 -30.66
N ILE A 240 16.72 -7.73 -30.57
CA ILE A 240 16.42 -8.88 -29.70
C ILE A 240 16.29 -10.15 -30.51
N THR A 241 15.58 -10.14 -31.67
CA THR A 241 15.30 -11.34 -32.48
C THR A 241 16.49 -11.79 -33.33
N ASP A 242 17.26 -10.82 -33.88
CA ASP A 242 18.39 -11.06 -34.76
C ASP A 242 19.63 -10.25 -34.33
N PRO A 243 20.14 -10.47 -33.11
CA PRO A 243 21.17 -9.64 -32.50
C PRO A 243 22.50 -9.66 -33.27
N LEU A 244 22.79 -10.73 -34.01
CA LEU A 244 24.02 -10.82 -34.82
C LEU A 244 24.00 -9.90 -36.03
N ASP A 245 22.88 -9.78 -36.70
CA ASP A 245 22.72 -8.90 -37.87
C ASP A 245 22.78 -7.43 -37.42
N MET A 246 22.21 -7.10 -36.28
CA MET A 246 22.20 -5.76 -35.73
C MET A 246 23.54 -5.34 -35.08
N ALA A 247 24.43 -6.30 -34.84
CA ALA A 247 25.72 -6.04 -34.20
C ALA A 247 26.76 -5.33 -35.08
N GLU A 248 26.48 -5.13 -36.40
CA GLU A 248 27.37 -4.46 -37.33
C GLU A 248 28.84 -4.96 -37.27
N GLY A 249 29.01 -6.28 -37.14
CA GLY A 249 30.33 -6.92 -37.03
C GLY A 249 30.96 -6.88 -35.64
N LYS A 250 30.33 -6.31 -34.64
CA LYS A 250 30.76 -6.41 -33.23
C LYS A 250 30.41 -7.79 -32.67
N LYS A 251 31.31 -8.38 -31.89
CA LYS A 251 31.05 -9.69 -31.25
C LYS A 251 29.90 -9.65 -30.24
N GLN A 252 29.67 -8.50 -29.64
CA GLN A 252 28.61 -8.29 -28.63
C GLN A 252 28.35 -6.78 -28.48
N TYR A 253 27.08 -6.42 -28.25
CA TYR A 253 26.70 -5.07 -27.81
C TYR A 253 25.91 -5.16 -26.49
N SER A 254 25.96 -4.08 -25.73
CA SER A 254 25.22 -3.96 -24.45
C SER A 254 23.77 -3.56 -24.72
N SER A 255 22.86 -3.96 -23.84
CA SER A 255 21.48 -3.45 -23.87
C SER A 255 21.40 -1.91 -23.82
N THR A 256 22.39 -1.26 -23.23
CA THR A 256 22.51 0.20 -23.22
C THR A 256 22.93 0.81 -24.58
N ASP A 257 23.41 0.00 -25.53
CA ASP A 257 23.75 0.46 -26.87
C ASP A 257 22.55 0.40 -27.81
N ILE A 258 21.48 -0.29 -27.40
CA ILE A 258 20.25 -0.40 -28.19
C ILE A 258 19.52 0.94 -28.19
N PRO A 259 19.22 1.50 -29.36
CA PRO A 259 18.49 2.77 -29.46
C PRO A 259 17.07 2.65 -28.91
N THR A 260 16.62 3.70 -28.25
CA THR A 260 15.25 3.79 -27.68
C THR A 260 14.47 4.91 -28.35
N LEU A 261 13.14 4.76 -28.41
CA LEU A 261 12.24 5.67 -29.11
C LEU A 261 12.24 7.07 -28.48
N PHE A 262 12.37 7.16 -27.15
CA PHE A 262 12.38 8.45 -26.46
C PHE A 262 13.72 8.74 -25.82
N ASN A 263 14.11 10.01 -25.91
CA ASN A 263 15.18 10.63 -25.17
C ASN A 263 14.63 11.83 -24.41
N LYS A 264 15.13 12.16 -23.21
CA LYS A 264 14.70 13.32 -22.41
C LYS A 264 13.20 13.39 -22.15
N VAL A 265 12.58 12.25 -21.84
CA VAL A 265 11.19 12.14 -21.42
C VAL A 265 11.12 11.60 -20.00
N TRP A 266 10.29 12.21 -19.16
CA TRP A 266 10.11 11.82 -17.75
C TRP A 266 8.64 11.77 -17.35
N ASN A 267 8.32 10.82 -16.51
CA ASN A 267 7.07 10.76 -15.76
C ASN A 267 7.40 11.03 -14.28
N HIS A 268 6.78 12.04 -13.71
CA HIS A 268 7.03 12.46 -12.34
C HIS A 268 5.72 12.53 -11.57
N ASN A 269 5.50 11.56 -10.69
CA ASN A 269 4.34 11.48 -9.82
C ASN A 269 4.70 11.93 -8.40
N THR A 270 3.84 12.72 -7.80
CA THR A 270 3.95 13.18 -6.41
C THR A 270 2.66 12.88 -5.66
N SER A 271 2.77 12.44 -4.43
CA SER A 271 1.63 12.25 -3.54
C SER A 271 1.96 12.74 -2.15
N ASN A 272 1.15 13.64 -1.62
CA ASN A 272 1.18 14.01 -0.21
C ASN A 272 -0.12 13.55 0.40
N HIS A 273 -0.04 12.86 1.52
CA HIS A 273 -1.19 12.28 2.17
C HIS A 273 -1.15 12.58 3.66
N VAL A 274 -2.24 13.11 4.19
CA VAL A 274 -2.47 13.30 5.62
C VAL A 274 -3.65 12.44 6.03
N PHE A 275 -3.45 11.61 7.03
CA PHE A 275 -4.49 10.79 7.63
C PHE A 275 -4.51 11.02 9.13
N LEU A 276 -5.67 11.40 9.63
CA LEU A 276 -5.92 11.55 11.06
C LEU A 276 -7.19 10.80 11.40
N THR A 277 -7.09 9.81 12.25
CA THR A 277 -8.27 9.16 12.84
C THR A 277 -8.21 9.26 14.35
N HIS A 278 -9.30 9.67 14.94
CA HIS A 278 -9.40 9.73 16.39
C HIS A 278 -10.79 9.33 16.87
N ARG A 279 -10.83 8.81 18.10
CA ARG A 279 -12.07 8.38 18.72
C ARG A 279 -12.11 8.74 20.19
N TYR A 280 -13.30 9.04 20.65
CA TYR A 280 -13.60 9.23 22.06
C TYR A 280 -14.54 8.14 22.54
N ASN A 281 -14.09 7.37 23.53
CA ASN A 281 -14.83 6.25 24.10
C ASN A 281 -15.62 6.70 25.32
N VAL A 282 -16.88 6.34 25.37
CA VAL A 282 -17.76 6.48 26.53
C VAL A 282 -18.02 5.09 27.10
N GLY A 283 -17.90 4.95 28.42
CA GLY A 283 -18.02 3.65 29.09
C GLY A 283 -18.00 3.82 30.62
N PHE A 284 -17.75 2.75 31.30
CA PHE A 284 -17.71 2.70 32.75
C PHE A 284 -16.44 1.99 33.23
N TYR A 285 -16.10 2.22 34.52
CA TYR A 285 -15.00 1.52 35.15
C TYR A 285 -15.55 0.28 35.88
N LYS A 286 -14.83 -0.83 35.77
CA LYS A 286 -15.11 -2.08 36.46
C LYS A 286 -13.89 -2.50 37.27
N GLU A 287 -14.12 -2.77 38.52
CA GLU A 287 -13.10 -3.31 39.41
C GLU A 287 -12.76 -4.76 39.03
N ARG A 288 -11.46 -5.04 38.95
CA ARG A 288 -10.91 -6.38 38.80
C ARG A 288 -9.89 -6.64 39.90
N GLN A 289 -10.06 -7.76 40.58
CA GLN A 289 -9.09 -8.23 41.54
C GLN A 289 -7.93 -8.92 40.81
N ASP A 290 -6.73 -8.43 41.03
CA ASP A 290 -5.50 -9.03 40.52
C ASP A 290 -4.70 -9.61 41.71
N SER A 291 -4.42 -10.91 41.66
CA SER A 291 -3.68 -11.61 42.70
C SER A 291 -2.18 -11.41 42.45
N VAL A 292 -1.56 -10.53 43.21
CA VAL A 292 -0.12 -10.23 43.11
C VAL A 292 0.71 -11.26 43.91
N SER A 293 0.17 -11.81 44.99
CA SER A 293 0.74 -12.93 45.78
C SER A 293 -0.36 -13.65 46.53
N LYS A 294 -0.04 -14.79 47.21
CA LYS A 294 -1.02 -15.55 47.98
C LYS A 294 -1.79 -14.72 49.03
N ASP A 295 -1.23 -13.60 49.50
CA ASP A 295 -1.76 -12.79 50.57
C ASP A 295 -2.02 -11.32 50.21
N SER A 296 -1.86 -10.92 48.93
CA SER A 296 -2.12 -9.54 48.49
C SER A 296 -2.97 -9.48 47.24
N ILE A 297 -4.18 -8.90 47.39
CA ILE A 297 -5.11 -8.61 46.29
C ILE A 297 -4.96 -7.12 45.96
N ARG A 298 -4.69 -6.83 44.70
CA ARG A 298 -4.71 -5.48 44.17
C ARG A 298 -6.00 -5.27 43.38
N ILE A 299 -6.76 -4.26 43.74
CA ILE A 299 -7.93 -3.83 42.96
C ILE A 299 -7.42 -2.93 41.82
N ILE A 300 -7.74 -3.31 40.62
CA ILE A 300 -7.46 -2.53 39.39
C ILE A 300 -8.79 -2.13 38.80
N GLU A 301 -8.94 -0.85 38.48
CA GLU A 301 -10.08 -0.33 37.71
C GLU A 301 -9.79 -0.42 36.22
N ASP A 302 -10.50 -1.30 35.51
CA ASP A 302 -10.42 -1.42 34.06
C ASP A 302 -11.54 -0.58 33.41
N PHE A 303 -11.20 0.33 32.49
CA PHE A 303 -12.19 1.07 31.71
C PHE A 303 -12.80 0.18 30.62
N ILE A 304 -14.12 0.00 30.66
CA ILE A 304 -14.87 -0.77 29.66
C ILE A 304 -15.60 0.22 28.74
N PRO A 305 -15.14 0.39 27.51
CA PRO A 305 -15.80 1.25 26.54
C PRO A 305 -17.08 0.57 26.02
N VAL A 306 -18.16 1.34 25.92
CA VAL A 306 -19.46 0.90 25.39
C VAL A 306 -19.72 1.52 24.02
N THR A 307 -19.50 2.84 23.92
CA THR A 307 -19.76 3.61 22.70
C THR A 307 -18.53 4.43 22.35
N SER A 308 -18.25 4.53 21.06
CA SER A 308 -17.17 5.40 20.53
C SER A 308 -17.73 6.39 19.53
N PHE A 309 -17.32 7.65 19.67
CA PHE A 309 -17.47 8.68 18.65
C PHE A 309 -16.18 8.73 17.85
N ILE A 310 -16.27 8.59 16.54
CA ILE A 310 -15.13 8.44 15.62
C ILE A 310 -15.14 9.58 14.63
N HIS A 311 -13.98 10.17 14.38
CA HIS A 311 -13.77 11.07 13.27
C HIS A 311 -12.50 10.66 12.53
N THR A 312 -12.57 10.59 11.21
CA THR A 312 -11.42 10.33 10.33
C THR A 312 -11.34 11.42 9.26
N LEU A 313 -10.19 12.05 9.17
CA LEU A 313 -9.84 13.03 8.14
C LEU A 313 -8.78 12.43 7.23
N GLU A 314 -9.02 12.48 5.92
CA GLU A 314 -8.07 12.15 4.87
C GLU A 314 -7.89 13.38 3.98
N LEU A 315 -6.63 13.76 3.71
CA LEU A 315 -6.27 14.80 2.76
C LEU A 315 -5.27 14.23 1.77
N ASP A 316 -5.62 14.20 0.49
CA ASP A 316 -4.76 13.75 -0.60
C ASP A 316 -4.43 14.91 -1.52
N LEU A 317 -3.14 15.11 -1.80
CA LEU A 317 -2.61 16.05 -2.77
C LEU A 317 -1.74 15.30 -3.77
N ASN A 318 -2.30 14.95 -4.91
CA ASN A 318 -1.63 14.18 -5.94
C ASN A 318 -1.28 15.05 -7.14
N GLY A 319 -0.16 14.77 -7.77
CA GLY A 319 0.26 15.45 -8.99
C GLY A 319 1.03 14.52 -9.91
N ARG A 320 0.78 14.62 -11.21
CA ARG A 320 1.55 13.99 -12.26
C ARG A 320 2.08 15.06 -13.22
N LYS A 321 3.34 14.92 -13.60
CA LYS A 321 3.95 15.71 -14.65
C LYS A 321 4.55 14.76 -15.67
N TYR A 322 4.07 14.83 -16.90
CA TYR A 322 4.73 14.21 -18.03
C TYR A 322 5.55 15.29 -18.74
N ILE A 323 6.87 15.12 -18.77
CA ILE A 323 7.83 16.11 -19.23
C ILE A 323 8.52 15.55 -20.48
N THR A 324 8.41 16.25 -21.59
CA THR A 324 9.14 15.92 -22.82
C THR A 324 9.96 17.12 -23.29
N GLN A 325 11.23 16.89 -23.55
CA GLN A 325 12.14 17.89 -24.14
C GLN A 325 12.51 17.54 -25.58
N ASP A 326 12.06 16.40 -26.08
CA ASP A 326 12.27 15.94 -27.46
C ASP A 326 10.92 15.87 -28.18
N ASN A 327 10.49 17.02 -28.68
CA ASN A 327 9.20 17.14 -29.34
C ASN A 327 9.11 16.41 -30.68
N ALA A 328 10.22 16.30 -31.43
CA ALA A 328 10.23 15.68 -32.75
C ALA A 328 9.95 14.17 -32.65
N GLN A 329 10.66 13.45 -31.79
CA GLN A 329 10.44 12.02 -31.59
C GLN A 329 9.03 11.71 -31.02
N ASN A 330 8.52 12.57 -30.15
CA ASN A 330 7.16 12.38 -29.62
C ASN A 330 6.08 12.57 -30.70
N GLN A 331 6.24 13.51 -31.61
CA GLN A 331 5.28 13.70 -32.70
C GLN A 331 5.26 12.53 -33.70
N GLU A 332 6.37 11.85 -33.88
CA GLU A 332 6.43 10.63 -34.70
C GLU A 332 5.75 9.44 -34.01
N TYR A 333 5.88 9.35 -32.69
CA TYR A 333 5.35 8.23 -31.91
C TYR A 333 3.84 8.33 -31.63
N PHE A 334 3.36 9.52 -31.24
CA PHE A 334 1.94 9.74 -30.93
C PHE A 334 1.16 10.22 -32.14
N GLU A 335 -0.09 9.80 -32.26
CA GLU A 335 -0.97 10.26 -33.33
C GLU A 335 -1.33 11.75 -33.19
N ASN A 336 -1.64 12.17 -31.96
CA ASN A 336 -2.16 13.50 -31.68
C ASN A 336 -1.18 14.34 -30.87
N THR A 337 -1.24 15.66 -31.06
CA THR A 337 -0.55 16.67 -30.28
C THR A 337 -1.46 17.87 -30.07
N PHE A 338 -2.10 17.96 -28.90
CA PHE A 338 -3.16 18.94 -28.62
C PHE A 338 -2.63 20.31 -28.16
N PHE A 339 -1.48 20.36 -27.49
CA PHE A 339 -0.93 21.59 -26.89
C PHE A 339 0.35 22.10 -27.58
N GLY A 340 0.56 21.74 -28.83
CA GLY A 340 1.72 22.19 -29.60
C GLY A 340 3.06 21.80 -28.97
N ASN A 341 3.95 22.78 -28.82
CA ASN A 341 5.32 22.55 -28.32
C ASN A 341 5.46 22.60 -26.79
N ASP A 342 4.37 22.71 -26.05
CA ASP A 342 4.45 22.64 -24.58
C ASP A 342 5.10 21.33 -24.13
N SER A 343 6.06 21.44 -23.24
CA SER A 343 6.88 20.31 -22.81
C SER A 343 6.38 19.59 -21.56
N ILE A 344 5.33 20.08 -20.90
CA ILE A 344 4.87 19.55 -19.61
C ILE A 344 3.36 19.40 -19.59
N ASP A 345 2.87 18.16 -19.40
CA ASP A 345 1.52 17.90 -18.92
C ASP A 345 1.51 17.89 -17.41
N ASN A 346 0.46 18.43 -16.81
CA ASN A 346 0.36 18.59 -15.37
C ASN A 346 -1.07 18.28 -14.89
N ASP A 347 -1.25 17.06 -14.39
CA ASP A 347 -2.50 16.56 -13.85
C ASP A 347 -2.44 16.63 -12.33
N LYS A 348 -3.50 17.10 -11.69
CA LYS A 348 -3.55 17.19 -10.22
C LYS A 348 -4.88 16.68 -9.69
N ARG A 349 -4.84 16.16 -8.47
CA ARG A 349 -6.01 15.83 -7.67
C ARG A 349 -5.81 16.31 -6.26
N THR A 350 -6.78 17.05 -5.75
CA THR A 350 -6.91 17.37 -4.32
C THR A 350 -8.18 16.69 -3.81
N SER A 351 -8.09 15.96 -2.69
CA SER A 351 -9.26 15.35 -2.06
C SER A 351 -9.22 15.59 -0.57
N ILE A 352 -10.36 15.98 -0.02
CA ILE A 352 -10.59 16.14 1.43
C ILE A 352 -11.77 15.27 1.78
N ARG A 353 -11.56 14.29 2.67
CA ARG A 353 -12.58 13.35 3.08
C ARG A 353 -12.71 13.36 4.60
N ASN A 354 -13.92 13.60 5.08
CA ASN A 354 -14.28 13.57 6.49
C ASN A 354 -15.30 12.48 6.74
N THR A 355 -15.01 11.58 7.68
CA THR A 355 -15.90 10.52 8.10
C THR A 355 -16.20 10.67 9.58
N PHE A 356 -17.48 10.76 9.93
CA PHE A 356 -17.97 10.78 11.32
C PHE A 356 -18.76 9.50 11.58
N GLY A 357 -18.46 8.84 12.69
CA GLY A 357 -19.09 7.58 13.06
C GLY A 357 -19.44 7.49 14.54
N ILE A 358 -20.50 6.73 14.82
CA ILE A 358 -20.88 6.32 16.17
C ILE A 358 -20.85 4.81 16.19
N SER A 359 -20.12 4.23 17.12
CA SER A 359 -19.93 2.78 17.26
C SER A 359 -20.40 2.30 18.61
N LEU A 360 -21.26 1.30 18.60
CA LEU A 360 -21.53 0.46 19.75
C LEU A 360 -20.50 -0.68 19.75
N LEU A 361 -19.69 -0.76 20.79
CA LEU A 361 -18.55 -1.67 20.82
C LEU A 361 -18.94 -3.09 21.25
N GLU A 362 -18.15 -4.06 20.79
CA GLU A 362 -18.27 -5.46 21.20
C GLU A 362 -17.78 -5.68 22.64
N GLY A 363 -18.42 -6.57 23.38
CA GLY A 363 -17.86 -7.15 24.62
C GLY A 363 -18.12 -6.36 25.91
N PHE A 364 -18.83 -5.23 25.88
CA PHE A 364 -19.15 -4.49 27.09
C PHE A 364 -20.13 -5.25 28.03
N ASN A 365 -20.87 -6.21 27.47
CA ASN A 365 -21.68 -7.17 28.24
C ASN A 365 -21.76 -8.51 27.48
N LYS A 366 -22.35 -9.54 28.14
CA LYS A 366 -22.46 -10.90 27.55
C LYS A 366 -23.33 -11.02 26.30
N TRP A 367 -24.18 -10.02 26.03
CA TRP A 367 -25.06 -9.98 24.86
C TRP A 367 -24.47 -9.24 23.69
N ALA A 368 -23.53 -8.31 23.93
CA ALA A 368 -22.85 -7.52 22.90
C ALA A 368 -21.74 -8.35 22.22
N LYS A 369 -22.14 -9.35 21.43
CA LYS A 369 -21.22 -10.29 20.76
C LYS A 369 -20.62 -9.75 19.46
N ALA A 370 -21.04 -8.57 19.01
CA ALA A 370 -20.53 -7.87 17.85
C ALA A 370 -20.61 -6.36 18.07
N GLY A 371 -19.71 -5.62 17.47
CA GLY A 371 -19.76 -4.17 17.40
C GLY A 371 -20.54 -3.70 16.18
N LEU A 372 -21.30 -2.63 16.32
CA LEU A 372 -22.07 -2.00 15.25
C LEU A 372 -21.69 -0.53 15.15
N THR A 373 -21.31 -0.07 13.96
CA THR A 373 -20.96 1.32 13.69
C THR A 373 -21.86 1.87 12.60
N ALA A 374 -22.42 3.05 12.79
CA ALA A 374 -23.02 3.85 11.73
C ALA A 374 -22.11 5.04 11.45
N PHE A 375 -21.97 5.42 10.18
CA PHE A 375 -21.12 6.54 9.80
C PHE A 375 -21.68 7.33 8.61
N ALA A 376 -21.26 8.58 8.52
CA ALA A 376 -21.48 9.45 7.37
C ALA A 376 -20.15 10.03 6.91
N THR A 377 -19.97 10.14 5.60
CA THR A 377 -18.74 10.64 4.98
C THR A 377 -19.07 11.74 4.00
N HIS A 378 -18.35 12.85 4.08
CA HIS A 378 -18.30 13.87 3.03
C HIS A 378 -16.92 13.84 2.38
N GLU A 379 -16.90 13.80 1.05
CA GLU A 379 -15.66 13.88 0.26
C GLU A 379 -15.78 15.01 -0.77
N TYR A 380 -14.85 15.94 -0.71
CA TYR A 380 -14.62 16.94 -1.74
C TYR A 380 -13.42 16.53 -2.58
N ARG A 381 -13.55 16.59 -3.91
CA ARG A 381 -12.50 16.31 -4.88
C ARG A 381 -12.39 17.48 -5.85
N ASP A 382 -11.15 17.88 -6.16
CA ASP A 382 -10.85 18.84 -7.22
C ASP A 382 -9.78 18.23 -8.14
N PHE A 383 -10.16 17.95 -9.37
CA PHE A 383 -9.25 17.47 -10.41
C PHE A 383 -8.90 18.64 -11.31
N THR A 384 -7.60 18.79 -11.58
CA THR A 384 -7.09 19.84 -12.46
C THR A 384 -6.42 19.18 -13.67
N LEU A 385 -6.95 19.46 -14.85
CA LEU A 385 -6.42 19.00 -16.14
C LEU A 385 -5.97 20.19 -16.98
N PRO A 386 -4.98 20.01 -17.88
CA PRO A 386 -4.69 21.00 -18.90
C PRO A 386 -5.88 21.11 -19.87
N ASP A 387 -6.15 22.31 -20.34
CA ASP A 387 -7.17 22.61 -21.36
C ASP A 387 -6.69 23.80 -22.19
N SER A 388 -7.42 24.14 -23.25
CA SER A 388 -7.12 25.29 -24.10
C SER A 388 -8.32 26.20 -24.24
N THR A 389 -8.08 27.50 -24.33
CA THR A 389 -9.09 28.47 -24.76
C THR A 389 -9.34 28.37 -26.26
N ASP A 390 -10.44 28.97 -26.72
CA ASP A 390 -10.77 29.09 -28.16
C ASP A 390 -9.64 29.76 -28.97
N THR A 391 -8.81 30.56 -28.32
CA THR A 391 -7.61 31.19 -28.91
C THR A 391 -6.35 30.32 -28.85
N GLY A 392 -6.45 29.06 -28.41
CA GLY A 392 -5.35 28.11 -28.29
C GLY A 392 -4.42 28.34 -27.10
N LYS A 393 -4.74 29.25 -26.18
CA LYS A 393 -3.94 29.46 -24.98
C LYS A 393 -4.22 28.34 -23.96
N ARG A 394 -3.18 27.70 -23.45
CA ARG A 394 -3.29 26.68 -22.42
C ARG A 394 -3.79 27.25 -21.10
N ILE A 395 -4.75 26.58 -20.49
CA ILE A 395 -5.34 26.89 -19.19
C ILE A 395 -5.37 25.66 -18.31
N ALA A 396 -5.66 25.83 -17.04
CA ALA A 396 -5.98 24.73 -16.10
C ALA A 396 -7.49 24.69 -15.91
N ARG A 397 -8.10 23.54 -16.23
CA ARG A 397 -9.52 23.31 -16.01
C ARG A 397 -9.73 22.51 -14.73
N HIS A 398 -10.68 22.97 -13.90
CA HIS A 398 -11.04 22.38 -12.63
C HIS A 398 -12.35 21.62 -12.70
N TYR A 399 -12.34 20.38 -12.24
CA TYR A 399 -13.51 19.53 -12.08
C TYR A 399 -13.72 19.29 -10.58
N LYS A 400 -14.75 19.93 -10.03
CA LYS A 400 -15.05 19.89 -8.60
C LYS A 400 -16.20 18.95 -8.33
N GLU A 401 -15.99 17.96 -7.48
CA GLU A 401 -16.98 16.96 -7.10
C GLU A 401 -17.20 17.02 -5.58
N ASN A 402 -18.47 16.91 -5.17
CA ASN A 402 -18.84 16.72 -3.77
C ASN A 402 -19.67 15.45 -3.64
N VAL A 403 -19.29 14.59 -2.72
CA VAL A 403 -19.96 13.30 -2.53
C VAL A 403 -20.29 13.08 -1.06
N PHE A 404 -21.48 12.60 -0.78
CA PHE A 404 -21.94 12.24 0.55
C PHE A 404 -22.28 10.76 0.60
N TYR A 405 -21.63 10.06 1.52
CA TYR A 405 -21.89 8.64 1.78
C TYR A 405 -22.50 8.46 3.16
N VAL A 406 -23.35 7.45 3.28
CA VAL A 406 -23.77 6.90 4.56
C VAL A 406 -23.46 5.41 4.57
N GLY A 407 -23.15 4.88 5.74
CA GLY A 407 -22.77 3.47 5.83
C GLY A 407 -22.81 2.91 7.24
N GLY A 408 -22.55 1.62 7.30
CA GLY A 408 -22.49 0.88 8.55
C GLY A 408 -21.42 -0.21 8.51
N GLU A 409 -20.90 -0.55 9.67
CA GLU A 409 -19.96 -1.65 9.87
C GLU A 409 -20.46 -2.56 10.98
N LEU A 410 -20.47 -3.86 10.72
CA LEU A 410 -20.70 -4.91 11.70
C LEU A 410 -19.40 -5.69 11.89
N ILE A 411 -18.84 -5.68 13.10
CA ILE A 411 -17.54 -6.26 13.38
C ILE A 411 -17.56 -7.17 14.61
N LYS A 412 -16.89 -8.32 14.49
CA LYS A 412 -16.61 -9.21 15.60
C LYS A 412 -15.13 -9.54 15.64
N LYS A 413 -14.46 -9.13 16.71
CA LYS A 413 -13.02 -9.35 16.93
C LYS A 413 -12.73 -10.30 18.09
N GLN A 414 -13.67 -10.45 19.03
CA GLN A 414 -13.47 -11.27 20.21
C GLN A 414 -13.84 -12.73 19.96
N GLY A 415 -13.15 -13.60 20.68
CA GLY A 415 -13.34 -15.05 20.56
C GLY A 415 -12.16 -15.72 19.82
N LYS A 416 -12.18 -17.07 19.76
CA LYS A 416 -11.10 -17.85 19.14
C LYS A 416 -11.52 -18.51 17.82
N LEU A 417 -12.82 -18.65 17.61
CA LEU A 417 -13.38 -19.45 16.53
C LEU A 417 -13.68 -18.64 15.28
N LEU A 418 -14.44 -17.55 15.42
CA LEU A 418 -15.00 -16.78 14.30
C LEU A 418 -14.78 -15.29 14.52
N HIS A 419 -14.12 -14.64 13.59
CA HIS A 419 -14.01 -13.20 13.45
C HIS A 419 -14.60 -12.78 12.12
N TYR A 420 -15.25 -11.63 12.07
CA TYR A 420 -15.75 -11.06 10.82
C TYR A 420 -15.85 -9.54 10.88
N ASN A 421 -15.81 -8.94 9.70
CA ASN A 421 -16.08 -7.54 9.46
C ASN A 421 -16.93 -7.43 8.19
N VAL A 422 -18.06 -6.78 8.29
CA VAL A 422 -18.92 -6.45 7.14
C VAL A 422 -19.14 -4.95 7.13
N LEU A 423 -18.73 -4.27 6.07
CA LEU A 423 -18.88 -2.85 5.87
C LEU A 423 -19.76 -2.60 4.65
N GLY A 424 -20.77 -1.76 4.82
CA GLY A 424 -21.63 -1.30 3.73
C GLY A 424 -21.65 0.23 3.66
N GLU A 425 -21.56 0.80 2.47
CA GLU A 425 -21.73 2.23 2.23
C GLU A 425 -22.46 2.50 0.91
N ILE A 426 -23.20 3.59 0.88
CA ILE A 426 -23.90 4.09 -0.31
C ILE A 426 -23.71 5.61 -0.44
N ALA A 427 -23.46 6.06 -1.65
CA ALA A 427 -23.44 7.48 -1.98
C ALA A 427 -24.89 7.99 -2.15
N VAL A 428 -25.31 8.85 -1.25
CA VAL A 428 -26.69 9.39 -1.22
C VAL A 428 -26.84 10.68 -1.99
N ALA A 429 -25.74 11.41 -2.22
CA ALA A 429 -25.76 12.67 -2.98
C ALA A 429 -24.40 12.95 -3.62
N GLY A 430 -24.40 13.82 -4.63
CA GLY A 430 -23.23 14.28 -5.36
C GLY A 430 -22.91 13.46 -6.59
N GLU A 431 -21.70 13.59 -7.12
CA GLU A 431 -21.26 12.98 -8.39
C GLU A 431 -21.37 11.44 -8.37
N ASP A 432 -21.13 10.84 -7.23
CA ASP A 432 -21.18 9.40 -7.06
C ASP A 432 -22.56 8.87 -6.62
N ALA A 433 -23.62 9.66 -6.67
CA ALA A 433 -24.95 9.26 -6.21
C ALA A 433 -25.40 7.91 -6.80
N GLY A 434 -25.91 7.02 -5.93
CA GLY A 434 -26.32 5.66 -6.28
C GLY A 434 -25.16 4.65 -6.40
N GLN A 435 -23.90 5.05 -6.16
CA GLN A 435 -22.83 4.08 -5.93
C GLN A 435 -23.04 3.38 -4.59
N PHE A 436 -22.75 2.11 -4.55
CA PHE A 436 -22.71 1.38 -3.28
C PHE A 436 -21.60 0.37 -3.25
N ARG A 437 -21.20 0.00 -2.03
CA ARG A 437 -20.18 -1.00 -1.72
C ARG A 437 -20.61 -1.76 -0.49
N VAL A 438 -20.59 -3.08 -0.56
CA VAL A 438 -20.72 -3.97 0.58
C VAL A 438 -19.55 -4.94 0.53
N GLU A 439 -18.74 -4.95 1.58
CA GLU A 439 -17.54 -5.78 1.69
C GLU A 439 -17.60 -6.58 2.98
N GLY A 440 -17.35 -7.86 2.90
CA GLY A 440 -17.30 -8.77 4.04
C GLY A 440 -15.99 -9.56 4.06
N ASN A 441 -15.36 -9.59 5.23
CA ASN A 441 -14.20 -10.43 5.50
C ASN A 441 -14.48 -11.24 6.75
N GLY A 442 -14.09 -12.52 6.75
CA GLY A 442 -14.23 -13.35 7.91
C GLY A 442 -13.15 -14.41 7.98
N ASP A 443 -12.82 -14.84 9.17
CA ASP A 443 -11.95 -15.98 9.41
C ASP A 443 -12.55 -16.92 10.44
N LEU A 444 -12.44 -18.20 10.16
CA LEU A 444 -12.88 -19.30 10.99
C LEU A 444 -11.68 -20.21 11.30
N ASN A 445 -11.38 -20.36 12.58
CA ASN A 445 -10.28 -21.21 13.07
C ASN A 445 -10.83 -22.49 13.67
N PHE A 446 -10.42 -23.66 13.14
CA PHE A 446 -10.88 -24.96 13.59
C PHE A 446 -9.80 -26.03 13.47
N LYS A 447 -10.02 -27.19 14.04
CA LYS A 447 -9.14 -28.35 13.91
C LYS A 447 -9.68 -29.31 12.85
N LEU A 448 -8.82 -29.72 11.92
CA LEU A 448 -9.14 -30.71 10.89
C LEU A 448 -7.97 -31.69 10.76
N LEU A 449 -8.23 -33.01 10.86
CA LEU A 449 -7.22 -34.08 10.75
C LEU A 449 -6.00 -33.87 11.67
N GLY A 450 -6.22 -33.30 12.87
CA GLY A 450 -5.15 -33.02 13.84
C GLY A 450 -4.34 -31.74 13.56
N ASP A 451 -4.63 -31.03 12.48
CA ASP A 451 -4.02 -29.75 12.15
C ASP A 451 -4.93 -28.57 12.55
N SER A 452 -4.32 -27.44 12.85
CA SER A 452 -5.01 -26.15 13.00
C SER A 452 -5.24 -25.55 11.63
N VAL A 453 -6.50 -25.44 11.25
CA VAL A 453 -6.91 -24.93 9.94
C VAL A 453 -7.60 -23.59 10.11
N ARG A 454 -7.22 -22.63 9.27
CA ARG A 454 -7.84 -21.32 9.16
C ARG A 454 -8.49 -21.15 7.80
N LEU A 455 -9.80 -20.94 7.80
CA LEU A 455 -10.57 -20.56 6.62
C LEU A 455 -10.75 -19.05 6.64
N GLU A 456 -10.18 -18.35 5.68
CA GLU A 456 -10.41 -16.93 5.42
C GLU A 456 -11.38 -16.80 4.25
N ALA A 457 -12.44 -16.02 4.42
CA ALA A 457 -13.41 -15.73 3.37
C ALA A 457 -13.49 -14.22 3.13
N ASN A 458 -13.47 -13.84 1.86
CA ASN A 458 -13.67 -12.46 1.42
C ASN A 458 -14.80 -12.42 0.40
N ALA A 459 -15.74 -11.51 0.58
CA ALA A 459 -16.79 -11.30 -0.39
C ALA A 459 -17.09 -9.82 -0.54
N TYR A 460 -17.45 -9.38 -1.74
CA TYR A 460 -17.95 -8.03 -1.94
C TYR A 460 -18.96 -7.94 -3.10
N VAL A 461 -19.81 -6.94 -2.98
CA VAL A 461 -20.65 -6.45 -4.05
C VAL A 461 -20.46 -4.95 -4.14
N LYS A 462 -20.10 -4.46 -5.32
CA LYS A 462 -19.80 -3.05 -5.58
C LYS A 462 -20.47 -2.60 -6.88
N ASN A 463 -20.99 -1.39 -6.85
CA ASN A 463 -21.51 -0.71 -8.06
C ASN A 463 -20.93 0.72 -8.06
N LEU A 464 -19.85 0.92 -8.80
CA LEU A 464 -19.02 2.13 -8.71
C LEU A 464 -18.96 2.84 -10.06
N ASN A 465 -18.89 4.17 -10.05
CA ASN A 465 -18.53 4.92 -11.25
C ASN A 465 -17.11 4.55 -11.70
N PRO A 466 -16.81 4.54 -13.01
CA PRO A 466 -15.45 4.55 -13.48
C PRO A 466 -14.66 5.70 -12.84
N VAL A 467 -13.38 5.47 -12.56
CA VAL A 467 -12.53 6.51 -11.97
C VAL A 467 -12.48 7.76 -12.85
N PHE A 468 -12.22 8.91 -12.24
CA PHE A 468 -12.28 10.21 -12.91
C PHE A 468 -11.49 10.23 -14.24
N PHE A 469 -10.27 9.71 -14.27
CA PHE A 469 -9.42 9.74 -15.46
C PHE A 469 -9.87 8.80 -16.59
N TYR A 470 -10.83 7.91 -16.39
CA TYR A 470 -11.51 7.22 -17.48
C TYR A 470 -12.66 8.06 -18.05
N ARG A 471 -13.26 8.93 -17.23
CA ARG A 471 -14.32 9.83 -17.66
C ARG A 471 -13.77 11.09 -18.35
N HIS A 472 -12.70 11.66 -17.80
CA HIS A 472 -12.07 12.90 -18.28
C HIS A 472 -10.55 12.76 -18.26
N PHE A 473 -9.90 12.99 -19.37
CA PHE A 473 -8.45 13.09 -19.45
C PHE A 473 -8.03 14.00 -20.59
N HIS A 474 -7.26 15.03 -20.27
CA HIS A 474 -6.71 15.98 -21.23
C HIS A 474 -5.18 16.01 -21.04
N SER A 475 -4.46 15.65 -22.08
CA SER A 475 -3.00 15.68 -22.10
C SER A 475 -2.49 16.10 -23.47
N LYS A 476 -1.21 16.27 -23.59
CA LYS A 476 -0.58 16.62 -24.87
C LYS A 476 -0.93 15.64 -26.00
N HIS A 477 -1.06 14.36 -25.70
CA HIS A 477 -1.19 13.29 -26.68
C HIS A 477 -2.51 12.53 -26.62
N TYR A 478 -3.26 12.64 -25.51
CA TYR A 478 -4.50 11.92 -25.30
C TYR A 478 -5.58 12.86 -24.82
N TRP A 479 -6.79 12.70 -25.39
CA TRP A 479 -7.93 13.53 -25.03
C TRP A 479 -9.22 12.73 -25.10
N TRP A 480 -9.97 12.70 -23.99
CA TRP A 480 -11.32 12.15 -23.96
C TRP A 480 -12.16 12.77 -22.85
N ASP A 481 -13.47 12.83 -23.13
CA ASP A 481 -14.54 13.22 -22.21
C ASP A 481 -15.70 12.23 -22.36
N ASN A 482 -15.74 11.21 -21.51
CA ASN A 482 -16.70 10.11 -21.53
C ASN A 482 -17.74 10.29 -20.41
N GLN A 483 -18.72 11.17 -20.60
CA GLN A 483 -19.70 11.52 -19.56
C GLN A 483 -20.74 10.41 -19.32
N ASP A 484 -21.06 9.60 -20.31
CA ASP A 484 -22.18 8.63 -20.29
C ASP A 484 -21.74 7.20 -19.93
N MET A 485 -20.65 7.05 -19.20
CA MET A 485 -20.18 5.72 -18.81
C MET A 485 -21.06 5.09 -17.73
N SER A 486 -21.42 3.82 -17.95
CA SER A 486 -22.18 3.04 -16.97
C SER A 486 -21.36 2.69 -15.74
N LYS A 487 -22.02 2.57 -14.58
CA LYS A 487 -21.38 2.08 -13.36
C LYS A 487 -20.87 0.65 -13.54
N ILE A 488 -19.71 0.37 -12.95
CA ILE A 488 -19.06 -0.95 -12.96
C ILE A 488 -19.61 -1.74 -11.79
N MET A 489 -20.32 -2.84 -12.11
CA MET A 489 -20.80 -3.78 -11.09
C MET A 489 -19.81 -4.91 -10.92
N ARG A 490 -19.35 -5.13 -9.69
CA ARG A 490 -18.40 -6.20 -9.34
C ARG A 490 -18.94 -7.01 -8.18
N THR A 491 -18.91 -8.33 -8.33
CA THR A 491 -19.27 -9.28 -7.27
C THR A 491 -18.18 -10.33 -7.16
N ARG A 492 -17.56 -10.46 -5.99
CA ARG A 492 -16.49 -11.44 -5.73
C ARG A 492 -16.81 -12.25 -4.49
N ILE A 493 -16.48 -13.53 -4.58
CA ILE A 493 -16.40 -14.44 -3.43
C ILE A 493 -15.06 -15.18 -3.54
N GLU A 494 -14.30 -15.18 -2.47
CA GLU A 494 -13.00 -15.81 -2.38
C GLU A 494 -12.82 -16.50 -1.04
N GLY A 495 -12.26 -17.69 -1.04
CA GLY A 495 -11.88 -18.46 0.14
C GLY A 495 -10.41 -18.85 0.12
N LYS A 496 -9.76 -18.80 1.30
CA LYS A 496 -8.40 -19.31 1.51
C LYS A 496 -8.41 -20.26 2.69
N LEU A 497 -8.00 -21.48 2.46
CA LEU A 497 -7.88 -22.52 3.47
C LEU A 497 -6.39 -22.75 3.77
N ARG A 498 -5.97 -22.46 4.99
CA ARG A 498 -4.58 -22.58 5.42
C ARG A 498 -4.42 -23.69 6.43
N PHE A 499 -3.57 -24.65 6.12
CA PHE A 499 -3.14 -25.73 7.00
C PHE A 499 -1.82 -25.32 7.64
N GLN A 500 -1.81 -25.02 8.93
CA GLN A 500 -0.63 -24.46 9.59
C GLN A 500 0.53 -25.44 9.64
N ARG A 501 0.27 -26.70 10.02
CA ARG A 501 1.28 -27.75 10.15
C ARG A 501 1.84 -28.18 8.80
N LEU A 502 0.99 -28.26 7.77
CA LEU A 502 1.40 -28.68 6.43
C LEU A 502 2.02 -27.54 5.61
N GLY A 503 2.00 -26.29 6.11
CA GLY A 503 2.46 -25.12 5.33
C GLY A 503 1.69 -24.91 4.02
N THR A 504 0.48 -25.48 3.90
CA THR A 504 -0.29 -25.51 2.65
C THR A 504 -1.40 -24.48 2.68
N THR A 505 -1.55 -23.74 1.59
CA THR A 505 -2.66 -22.82 1.39
C THR A 505 -3.39 -23.13 0.09
N LEU A 506 -4.68 -23.39 0.19
CA LEU A 506 -5.60 -23.50 -0.94
C LEU A 506 -6.36 -22.17 -1.06
N ARG A 507 -6.41 -21.63 -2.26
CA ARG A 507 -7.16 -20.41 -2.59
C ARG A 507 -8.08 -20.69 -3.75
N ALA A 508 -9.36 -20.34 -3.61
CA ALA A 508 -10.32 -20.41 -4.70
C ALA A 508 -11.26 -19.19 -4.65
N GLY A 509 -11.68 -18.73 -5.80
CA GLY A 509 -12.59 -17.60 -5.88
C GLY A 509 -13.17 -17.39 -7.26
N VAL A 510 -14.26 -16.65 -7.29
CA VAL A 510 -14.94 -16.22 -8.52
C VAL A 510 -15.28 -14.74 -8.40
N GLU A 511 -15.10 -14.03 -9.50
CA GLU A 511 -15.53 -12.63 -9.63
C GLU A 511 -16.32 -12.47 -10.91
N ASN A 512 -17.46 -11.79 -10.82
CA ASN A 512 -18.24 -11.35 -11.95
C ASN A 512 -18.18 -9.83 -12.07
N ILE A 513 -17.88 -9.32 -13.27
CA ILE A 513 -17.71 -7.90 -13.54
C ILE A 513 -18.60 -7.55 -14.74
N LYS A 514 -19.48 -6.59 -14.55
CA LYS A 514 -20.27 -5.97 -15.63
C LYS A 514 -19.77 -4.55 -15.87
N ASN A 515 -19.77 -4.13 -17.14
CA ASN A 515 -19.27 -2.83 -17.58
C ASN A 515 -17.79 -2.60 -17.23
N TYR A 516 -16.96 -3.63 -17.42
CA TYR A 516 -15.52 -3.52 -17.20
C TYR A 516 -14.93 -2.41 -18.06
N THR A 517 -14.27 -1.45 -17.42
CA THR A 517 -13.69 -0.27 -18.07
C THR A 517 -12.17 -0.42 -18.11
N TYR A 518 -11.57 -0.09 -19.24
CA TYR A 518 -10.13 -0.26 -19.44
C TYR A 518 -9.58 0.72 -20.47
N LEU A 519 -8.28 0.97 -20.42
CA LEU A 519 -7.55 1.68 -21.46
C LEU A 519 -7.23 0.73 -22.60
N ASP A 520 -7.64 1.09 -23.81
CA ASP A 520 -7.36 0.36 -25.03
C ASP A 520 -6.29 1.11 -25.83
N ASN A 521 -5.18 0.44 -26.09
CA ASN A 521 -4.11 0.99 -26.93
C ASN A 521 -4.41 0.65 -28.39
N THR A 522 -4.82 1.63 -29.15
CA THR A 522 -5.09 1.52 -30.59
C THR A 522 -3.87 2.03 -31.36
N SER A 523 -3.08 1.11 -31.91
CA SER A 523 -2.01 1.49 -32.83
C SER A 523 -2.61 1.83 -34.19
N ILE A 524 -2.34 3.05 -34.68
CA ILE A 524 -2.82 3.51 -35.97
C ILE A 524 -1.74 3.30 -37.02
N PRO A 525 -1.99 2.49 -38.06
CA PRO A 525 -1.01 2.22 -39.09
C PRO A 525 -0.71 3.48 -39.93
N VAL A 526 0.56 3.78 -40.13
CA VAL A 526 1.04 4.78 -41.09
C VAL A 526 1.43 4.05 -42.37
N THR A 527 0.79 4.39 -43.47
CA THR A 527 1.03 3.76 -44.77
C THR A 527 1.87 4.67 -45.67
N ASN A 528 2.71 4.07 -46.51
CA ASN A 528 3.38 4.78 -47.61
C ASN A 528 2.43 5.05 -48.77
N ASN A 529 2.91 5.74 -49.80
CA ASN A 529 2.12 6.07 -51.00
C ASN A 529 1.62 4.84 -51.78
N SER A 530 2.18 3.66 -51.51
CA SER A 530 1.80 2.38 -52.12
C SER A 530 0.81 1.58 -51.25
N GLY A 531 0.36 2.15 -50.14
CA GLY A 531 -0.57 1.50 -49.22
C GLY A 531 0.05 0.48 -48.25
N HIS A 532 1.38 0.32 -48.22
CA HIS A 532 2.06 -0.58 -47.29
C HIS A 532 2.27 0.11 -45.93
N VAL A 533 2.01 -0.59 -44.85
CA VAL A 533 2.24 -0.11 -43.47
C VAL A 533 3.75 -0.02 -43.24
N ILE A 534 4.23 1.18 -42.91
CA ILE A 534 5.65 1.47 -42.65
C ILE A 534 5.94 1.72 -41.16
N SER A 535 4.95 2.12 -40.40
CA SER A 535 5.05 2.34 -38.96
C SER A 535 3.67 2.36 -38.30
N TYR A 536 3.63 2.47 -36.99
CA TYR A 536 2.39 2.64 -36.22
C TYR A 536 2.52 3.85 -35.30
N LYS A 537 1.47 4.66 -35.18
CA LYS A 537 1.36 5.72 -34.19
C LYS A 537 0.55 5.24 -33.00
N ASN A 538 1.02 5.62 -31.82
CA ASN A 538 0.36 5.27 -30.57
C ASN A 538 -0.85 6.17 -30.33
N ASN A 539 -1.99 5.55 -30.03
CA ASN A 539 -3.18 6.22 -29.55
C ASN A 539 -3.81 5.36 -28.44
N ALA A 540 -4.51 5.99 -27.52
CA ALA A 540 -5.23 5.30 -26.46
C ALA A 540 -6.64 5.88 -26.32
N THR A 541 -7.57 5.00 -26.04
CA THR A 541 -8.98 5.35 -25.75
C THR A 541 -9.44 4.58 -24.53
N VAL A 542 -10.53 5.05 -23.93
CA VAL A 542 -11.20 4.30 -22.84
C VAL A 542 -12.34 3.51 -23.46
N LYS A 543 -12.35 2.21 -23.20
CA LYS A 543 -13.45 1.32 -23.60
C LYS A 543 -14.16 0.74 -22.39
N GLN A 544 -15.45 0.49 -22.56
CA GLN A 544 -16.27 -0.19 -21.56
C GLN A 544 -16.92 -1.41 -22.19
N HIS A 545 -16.62 -2.59 -21.64
CA HIS A 545 -17.21 -3.85 -22.06
C HIS A 545 -18.57 -4.02 -21.36
N SER A 546 -19.68 -3.88 -22.09
CA SER A 546 -21.04 -3.94 -21.54
C SER A 546 -21.48 -5.32 -21.05
N GLY A 547 -20.82 -6.39 -21.49
CA GLY A 547 -21.09 -7.77 -21.08
C GLY A 547 -20.60 -8.10 -19.67
N ASN A 548 -20.92 -9.31 -19.23
CA ASN A 548 -20.39 -9.87 -17.98
C ASN A 548 -19.08 -10.59 -18.25
N ILE A 549 -18.04 -10.25 -17.49
CA ILE A 549 -16.76 -10.97 -17.46
C ILE A 549 -16.71 -11.80 -16.18
N GLN A 550 -16.47 -13.08 -16.30
CA GLN A 550 -16.24 -13.97 -15.16
C GLN A 550 -14.78 -14.33 -15.05
N VAL A 551 -14.20 -14.12 -13.88
CA VAL A 551 -12.82 -14.48 -13.58
C VAL A 551 -12.80 -15.49 -12.44
N PHE A 552 -12.06 -16.57 -12.65
CA PHE A 552 -11.88 -17.63 -11.65
C PHE A 552 -10.42 -17.66 -11.19
N THR A 553 -10.21 -18.01 -9.93
CA THR A 553 -8.88 -18.31 -9.39
C THR A 553 -8.92 -19.62 -8.63
N ALA A 554 -7.90 -20.45 -8.83
CA ALA A 554 -7.63 -21.63 -8.03
C ALA A 554 -6.11 -21.76 -7.89
N ILE A 555 -5.58 -21.58 -6.68
CA ILE A 555 -4.14 -21.55 -6.41
C ILE A 555 -3.85 -22.48 -5.24
N LEU A 556 -2.91 -23.38 -5.42
CA LEU A 556 -2.30 -24.17 -4.37
C LEU A 556 -0.90 -23.63 -4.10
N VAL A 557 -0.66 -23.19 -2.88
CA VAL A 557 0.67 -22.78 -2.42
C VAL A 557 1.14 -23.81 -1.41
N LEU A 558 2.26 -24.44 -1.72
CA LEU A 558 3.01 -25.32 -0.83
C LEU A 558 4.23 -24.52 -0.38
N ILE A 559 4.24 -24.08 0.88
CA ILE A 559 5.45 -23.56 1.49
C ILE A 559 6.09 -24.77 2.16
N PRO A 560 7.25 -25.28 1.69
CA PRO A 560 7.96 -26.35 2.39
C PRO A 560 8.17 -25.84 3.81
N GLY A 561 7.62 -26.55 4.79
CA GLY A 561 7.93 -26.26 6.17
C GLY A 561 9.43 -26.26 6.30
N ILE A 562 10.00 -25.29 7.02
CA ILE A 562 11.36 -25.40 7.50
C ILE A 562 11.34 -26.69 8.34
N TRP A 563 11.86 -27.76 7.79
CA TRP A 563 12.14 -28.97 8.54
C TRP A 563 13.20 -28.57 9.54
N ASP A 564 12.77 -28.27 10.77
CA ASP A 564 13.65 -28.24 11.90
C ASP A 564 14.21 -29.66 12.02
N GLY A 565 15.43 -29.82 11.52
CA GLY A 565 16.14 -31.10 11.52
C GLY A 565 16.61 -31.48 12.93
N THR A 566 15.71 -31.57 13.89
CA THR A 566 15.92 -32.32 15.11
C THR A 566 15.60 -33.79 14.84
N VAL A 567 16.56 -34.46 14.20
CA VAL A 567 16.63 -35.91 14.26
C VAL A 567 16.86 -36.27 15.73
N GLY A 568 15.78 -36.71 16.38
CA GLY A 568 15.91 -37.33 17.68
C GLY A 568 16.74 -38.60 17.52
N HIS A 569 17.93 -38.58 18.07
CA HIS A 569 18.63 -39.81 18.41
C HIS A 569 17.98 -40.39 19.68
N SER A 570 17.38 -41.55 19.50
CA SER A 570 16.96 -42.49 20.55
C SER A 570 18.11 -42.90 21.41
#